data_b108159e2e7e9c3f5612c46727b51833
#
_entry.id   b108159e2e7e9c3f5612c46727b51833
#
_cell.length_a   1.000
_cell.length_b   1.000
_cell.length_c   1.000
_cell.angle_alpha   90.00
_cell.angle_beta   90.00
_cell.angle_gamma   90.00
#
_symmetry.space_group_name_H-M   'P 1'
#
loop_
_entity.id
_entity.type
_entity.pdbx_description
1 polymer ?
#
loop_
_entity_poly.entity_id
_entity_poly.type
_entity_poly.pdbx_seq_one_letter_code
_entity_poly.pdbx_strand_id
1 'polypeptide(L)'
;IFSCGVMDAMLENKIMPDYMIGVSAGAAYGVSMASGQIGRNLKILIDYRNDKRYVGLSNMVHRDNRSLYGLNFTFDTIPNELVPYDYDAFLRYKGTFKCVVTNVLTGKPEYKTFTGYDRTNQLLRATCALPLAFPLIYLDGTPYLDGGLSDSIPFEKAFEDGCDRVIVVLTREAGYQKQTTSSVRTLA
;
A
#
# COMPACT_ATOMS: atom_id res chain seq x y z
N ILE A 1 -0.89 -11.91 0.71
CA ILE A 1 -1.67 -12.93 -0.03
C ILE A 1 -3.11 -13.00 0.52
N PHE A 2 -3.30 -13.15 1.84
CA PHE A 2 -4.65 -13.27 2.42
C PHE A 2 -5.58 -12.11 2.01
N SER A 3 -5.15 -10.87 2.18
CA SER A 3 -5.94 -9.68 1.80
C SER A 3 -6.32 -9.65 0.32
N CYS A 4 -5.44 -10.15 -0.57
CA CYS A 4 -5.76 -10.23 -2.00
C CYS A 4 -6.94 -11.18 -2.24
N GLY A 5 -6.94 -12.36 -1.60
CA GLY A 5 -8.05 -13.31 -1.72
C GLY A 5 -9.37 -12.77 -1.18
N VAL A 6 -9.34 -12.02 -0.06
CA VAL A 6 -10.55 -11.36 0.46
C VAL A 6 -11.09 -10.34 -0.53
N MET A 7 -10.22 -9.49 -1.08
CA MET A 7 -10.61 -8.46 -2.06
C MET A 7 -11.15 -9.08 -3.34
N ASP A 8 -10.52 -10.14 -3.85
CA ASP A 8 -10.99 -10.89 -5.03
C ASP A 8 -12.37 -11.52 -4.76
N ALA A 9 -12.54 -12.17 -3.60
CA ALA A 9 -13.84 -12.75 -3.20
C ALA A 9 -14.95 -11.69 -3.07
N MET A 10 -14.62 -10.49 -2.56
CA MET A 10 -15.58 -9.37 -2.53
C MET A 10 -15.98 -8.96 -3.94
N LEU A 11 -15.03 -8.81 -4.87
CA LEU A 11 -15.31 -8.47 -6.26
C LEU A 11 -16.16 -9.54 -6.97
N GLU A 12 -15.84 -10.83 -6.78
CA GLU A 12 -16.61 -11.97 -7.34
C GLU A 12 -18.06 -11.94 -6.84
N ASN A 13 -18.29 -11.50 -5.61
CA ASN A 13 -19.62 -11.34 -5.03
C ASN A 13 -20.23 -9.95 -5.27
N LYS A 14 -19.64 -9.12 -6.15
CA LYS A 14 -20.09 -7.77 -6.49
C LYS A 14 -20.17 -6.83 -5.29
N ILE A 15 -19.31 -7.02 -4.31
CA ILE A 15 -19.19 -6.17 -3.13
C ILE A 15 -18.09 -5.14 -3.41
N MET A 16 -18.48 -3.90 -3.66
CA MET A 16 -17.57 -2.78 -3.86
C MET A 16 -17.84 -1.73 -2.79
N PRO A 17 -16.87 -1.45 -1.89
CA PRO A 17 -17.03 -0.42 -0.88
C PRO A 17 -17.08 0.98 -1.50
N ASP A 18 -17.86 1.89 -0.90
CA ASP A 18 -17.87 3.31 -1.27
C ASP A 18 -16.66 4.08 -0.72
N TYR A 19 -15.99 3.50 0.28
CA TYR A 19 -14.79 4.05 0.90
C TYR A 19 -13.80 2.93 1.16
N MET A 20 -12.56 3.15 0.77
CA MET A 20 -11.45 2.27 1.07
C MET A 20 -10.29 3.08 1.66
N ILE A 21 -9.66 2.53 2.69
CA ILE A 21 -8.44 3.08 3.25
C ILE A 21 -7.43 1.96 3.43
N GLY A 22 -6.24 2.15 2.88
CA GLY A 22 -5.20 1.15 2.87
C GLY A 22 -3.87 1.68 3.42
N VAL A 23 -3.10 0.76 3.98
CA VAL A 23 -1.77 1.01 4.51
C VAL A 23 -0.79 0.07 3.82
N SER A 24 0.32 0.60 3.28
CA SER A 24 1.39 -0.24 2.72
C SER A 24 0.85 -1.26 1.71
N ALA A 25 1.10 -2.54 1.89
CA ALA A 25 0.58 -3.60 1.02
C ALA A 25 -0.96 -3.57 0.89
N GLY A 26 -1.69 -3.15 1.94
CA GLY A 26 -3.14 -3.01 1.89
C GLY A 26 -3.59 -1.94 0.87
N ALA A 27 -2.87 -0.84 0.77
CA ALA A 27 -3.10 0.18 -0.25
C ALA A 27 -2.74 -0.34 -1.65
N ALA A 28 -1.55 -0.96 -1.80
CA ALA A 28 -1.09 -1.50 -3.07
C ALA A 28 -2.03 -2.58 -3.64
N TYR A 29 -2.68 -3.37 -2.79
CA TYR A 29 -3.69 -4.34 -3.21
C TYR A 29 -5.06 -3.71 -3.45
N GLY A 30 -5.43 -2.74 -2.61
CA GLY A 30 -6.72 -2.07 -2.68
C GLY A 30 -6.95 -1.31 -4.00
N VAL A 31 -5.91 -0.77 -4.62
CA VAL A 31 -6.04 -0.11 -5.94
C VAL A 31 -6.50 -1.09 -7.01
N SER A 32 -6.06 -2.37 -6.98
CA SER A 32 -6.55 -3.40 -7.91
C SER A 32 -8.02 -3.74 -7.65
N MET A 33 -8.46 -3.74 -6.39
CA MET A 33 -9.87 -3.89 -6.04
C MET A 33 -10.69 -2.71 -6.58
N ALA A 34 -10.25 -1.48 -6.38
CA ALA A 34 -10.93 -0.27 -6.86
C ALA A 34 -11.09 -0.25 -8.39
N SER A 35 -10.14 -0.83 -9.12
CA SER A 35 -10.22 -1.00 -10.57
C SER A 35 -10.95 -2.27 -11.03
N GLY A 36 -11.46 -3.10 -10.11
CA GLY A 36 -12.19 -4.33 -10.42
C GLY A 36 -11.32 -5.45 -10.99
N GLN A 37 -10.00 -5.40 -10.82
CA GLN A 37 -9.06 -6.36 -11.42
C GLN A 37 -8.86 -7.59 -10.52
N ILE A 38 -9.77 -8.56 -10.62
CA ILE A 38 -9.71 -9.85 -9.92
C ILE A 38 -8.44 -10.61 -10.31
N GLY A 39 -7.76 -11.20 -9.33
CA GLY A 39 -6.57 -12.03 -9.50
C GLY A 39 -5.29 -11.26 -9.82
N ARG A 40 -5.35 -9.96 -10.13
CA ARG A 40 -4.17 -9.16 -10.51
C ARG A 40 -3.09 -9.18 -9.44
N ASN A 41 -3.47 -8.96 -8.18
CA ASN A 41 -2.51 -8.94 -7.06
C ASN A 41 -1.85 -10.32 -6.86
N LEU A 42 -2.64 -11.40 -6.96
CA LEU A 42 -2.13 -12.76 -6.83
C LEU A 42 -1.16 -13.08 -7.97
N LYS A 43 -1.48 -12.67 -9.21
CA LYS A 43 -0.60 -12.83 -10.37
C LYS A 43 0.75 -12.15 -10.13
N ILE A 44 0.77 -10.90 -9.67
CA ILE A 44 2.01 -10.18 -9.37
C ILE A 44 2.84 -10.94 -8.33
N LEU A 45 2.22 -11.41 -7.25
CA LEU A 45 2.91 -12.13 -6.19
C LEU A 45 3.48 -13.49 -6.67
N ILE A 46 2.74 -14.23 -7.49
CA ILE A 46 3.20 -15.52 -8.02
C ILE A 46 4.36 -15.32 -8.99
N ASP A 47 4.21 -14.41 -9.94
CA ASP A 47 5.15 -14.24 -11.05
C ASP A 47 6.46 -13.57 -10.60
N TYR A 48 6.40 -12.63 -9.63
CA TYR A 48 7.55 -11.76 -9.34
C TYR A 48 8.12 -11.87 -7.92
N ARG A 49 7.51 -12.62 -6.98
CA ARG A 49 8.04 -12.73 -5.60
C ARG A 49 9.50 -13.21 -5.52
N ASN A 50 9.95 -14.00 -6.50
CA ASN A 50 11.31 -14.53 -6.57
C ASN A 50 12.18 -13.75 -7.57
N ASP A 51 11.65 -12.72 -8.23
CA ASP A 51 12.41 -11.87 -9.14
C ASP A 51 13.30 -10.91 -8.34
N LYS A 52 14.61 -10.93 -8.63
CA LYS A 52 15.58 -10.06 -7.95
C LYS A 52 15.34 -8.57 -8.18
N ARG A 53 14.62 -8.22 -9.25
CA ARG A 53 14.18 -6.83 -9.51
C ARG A 53 13.05 -6.43 -8.57
N TYR A 54 12.23 -7.38 -8.12
CA TYR A 54 11.15 -7.14 -7.14
C TYR A 54 11.71 -7.00 -5.73
N VAL A 55 12.51 -7.99 -5.27
CA VAL A 55 13.21 -7.97 -3.97
C VAL A 55 14.62 -8.53 -4.15
N GLY A 56 15.66 -7.72 -3.86
CA GLY A 56 17.04 -8.19 -3.98
C GLY A 56 18.05 -7.16 -3.50
N LEU A 57 19.15 -7.64 -2.95
CA LEU A 57 20.26 -6.80 -2.50
C LEU A 57 20.88 -5.96 -3.62
N SER A 58 20.81 -6.45 -4.87
CA SER A 58 21.26 -5.70 -6.05
C SER A 58 20.55 -4.37 -6.23
N ASN A 59 19.30 -4.25 -5.76
CA ASN A 59 18.54 -3.01 -5.84
C ASN A 59 19.13 -1.88 -4.99
N MET A 60 19.86 -2.21 -3.92
CA MET A 60 20.47 -1.23 -3.02
C MET A 60 21.65 -0.45 -3.66
N VAL A 61 22.28 -1.01 -4.70
CA VAL A 61 23.42 -0.37 -5.39
C VAL A 61 22.98 0.49 -6.58
N HIS A 62 21.72 0.41 -6.99
CA HIS A 62 21.19 1.25 -8.06
C HIS A 62 20.92 2.67 -7.52
N ARG A 63 21.53 3.66 -8.17
CA ARG A 63 21.50 5.08 -7.76
C ARG A 63 20.07 5.61 -7.57
N ASP A 64 19.15 5.17 -8.41
CA ASP A 64 17.76 5.66 -8.46
C ASP A 64 16.80 4.85 -7.59
N ASN A 65 17.29 3.83 -6.88
CA ASN A 65 16.42 2.93 -6.15
C ASN A 65 16.83 2.75 -4.68
N ARG A 66 18.11 2.63 -4.36
CA ARG A 66 18.71 2.46 -3.02
C ARG A 66 17.81 1.79 -1.97
N SER A 67 17.12 0.74 -2.36
CA SER A 67 16.08 0.06 -1.61
C SER A 67 16.23 -1.45 -1.79
N LEU A 68 15.86 -2.23 -0.78
CA LEU A 68 15.79 -3.69 -0.92
C LEU A 68 14.74 -4.11 -1.96
N TYR A 69 13.66 -3.34 -2.08
CA TYR A 69 12.64 -3.51 -3.11
C TYR A 69 12.97 -2.69 -4.34
N GLY A 70 12.74 -3.23 -5.52
CA GLY A 70 12.85 -2.50 -6.78
C GLY A 70 11.70 -1.52 -6.95
N LEU A 71 11.84 -0.30 -6.44
CA LEU A 71 10.75 0.70 -6.45
C LEU A 71 10.21 0.96 -7.85
N ASN A 72 11.11 1.20 -8.82
CA ASN A 72 10.70 1.43 -10.20
C ASN A 72 10.11 0.17 -10.81
N PHE A 73 10.70 -1.00 -10.52
CA PHE A 73 10.15 -2.25 -11.00
C PHE A 73 8.73 -2.50 -10.46
N THR A 74 8.52 -2.30 -9.15
CA THR A 74 7.25 -2.60 -8.45
C THR A 74 6.15 -1.60 -8.78
N PHE A 75 6.48 -0.30 -8.81
CA PHE A 75 5.47 0.77 -8.88
C PHE A 75 5.40 1.45 -10.25
N ASP A 76 6.27 1.09 -11.19
CA ASP A 76 6.26 1.61 -12.54
C ASP A 76 6.23 0.48 -13.59
N THR A 77 7.29 -0.35 -13.68
CA THR A 77 7.37 -1.40 -14.71
C THR A 77 6.24 -2.43 -14.59
N ILE A 78 5.95 -2.95 -13.39
CA ILE A 78 4.87 -3.94 -13.21
C ILE A 78 3.52 -3.34 -13.61
N PRO A 79 3.06 -2.20 -13.05
CA PRO A 79 1.72 -1.68 -13.35
C PRO A 79 1.57 -1.05 -14.73
N ASN A 80 2.64 -0.63 -15.38
CA ASN A 80 2.54 0.03 -16.69
C ASN A 80 2.88 -0.90 -17.87
N GLU A 81 3.62 -2.00 -17.63
CA GLU A 81 4.13 -2.85 -18.72
C GLU A 81 3.81 -4.35 -18.53
N LEU A 82 4.12 -4.93 -17.36
CA LEU A 82 4.14 -6.39 -17.17
C LEU A 82 2.78 -6.96 -16.73
N VAL A 83 2.12 -6.32 -15.80
CA VAL A 83 0.76 -6.65 -15.32
C VAL A 83 -0.04 -5.35 -15.26
N PRO A 84 -0.51 -4.88 -16.42
CA PRO A 84 -1.07 -3.54 -16.55
C PRO A 84 -2.15 -3.24 -15.54
N TYR A 85 -2.05 -2.06 -14.94
CA TYR A 85 -3.08 -1.52 -14.06
C TYR A 85 -4.11 -0.75 -14.88
N ASP A 86 -5.39 -1.06 -14.69
CA ASP A 86 -6.47 -0.36 -15.37
C ASP A 86 -6.79 0.96 -14.65
N TYR A 87 -6.01 1.98 -14.96
CA TYR A 87 -6.21 3.33 -14.42
C TYR A 87 -7.56 3.93 -14.82
N ASP A 88 -8.07 3.60 -16.01
CA ASP A 88 -9.36 4.11 -16.47
C ASP A 88 -10.51 3.47 -15.69
N ALA A 89 -10.40 2.17 -15.35
CA ALA A 89 -11.35 1.54 -14.44
C ALA A 89 -11.29 2.16 -13.04
N PHE A 90 -10.10 2.46 -12.53
CA PHE A 90 -9.95 3.16 -11.25
C PHE A 90 -10.62 4.55 -11.31
N LEU A 91 -10.44 5.32 -12.38
CA LEU A 91 -11.06 6.63 -12.53
C LEU A 91 -12.61 6.56 -12.60
N ARG A 92 -13.17 5.41 -12.94
CA ARG A 92 -14.63 5.17 -12.91
C ARG A 92 -15.13 4.72 -11.53
N TYR A 93 -14.23 4.37 -10.62
CA TYR A 93 -14.61 4.06 -9.24
C TYR A 93 -15.20 5.29 -8.56
N LYS A 94 -16.44 5.17 -8.08
CA LYS A 94 -17.20 6.30 -7.52
C LYS A 94 -16.91 6.54 -6.03
N GLY A 95 -16.24 5.60 -5.39
CA GLY A 95 -15.89 5.71 -3.98
C GLY A 95 -14.63 6.53 -3.74
N THR A 96 -14.28 6.66 -2.49
CA THR A 96 -13.03 7.31 -2.04
C THR A 96 -11.98 6.25 -1.74
N PHE A 97 -10.77 6.42 -2.26
CA PHE A 97 -9.63 5.58 -1.91
C PHE A 97 -8.55 6.40 -1.21
N LYS A 98 -8.26 6.08 0.05
CA LYS A 98 -7.20 6.75 0.84
C LYS A 98 -6.02 5.82 1.12
N CYS A 99 -4.83 6.40 1.11
CA CYS A 99 -3.59 5.77 1.57
C CYS A 99 -3.12 6.46 2.84
N VAL A 100 -2.69 5.68 3.82
CA VAL A 100 -2.05 6.21 5.02
C VAL A 100 -0.56 6.34 4.77
N VAL A 101 0.00 7.47 5.11
CA VAL A 101 1.45 7.75 5.10
C VAL A 101 1.85 8.37 6.43
N THR A 102 3.09 8.14 6.87
CA THR A 102 3.63 8.78 8.08
C THR A 102 4.47 9.99 7.67
N ASN A 103 4.04 11.18 8.09
CA ASN A 103 4.83 12.39 7.89
C ASN A 103 6.07 12.36 8.78
N VAL A 104 7.27 12.39 8.17
CA VAL A 104 8.55 12.27 8.90
C VAL A 104 8.82 13.47 9.82
N LEU A 105 8.33 14.65 9.45
CA LEU A 105 8.57 15.87 10.22
C LEU A 105 7.74 15.94 11.51
N THR A 106 6.55 15.30 11.50
CA THR A 106 5.61 15.38 12.63
C THR A 106 5.47 14.05 13.36
N GLY A 107 5.87 12.94 12.76
CA GLY A 107 5.63 11.58 13.26
C GLY A 107 4.15 11.14 13.21
N LYS A 108 3.27 11.94 12.63
CA LYS A 108 1.82 11.71 12.60
C LYS A 108 1.36 11.06 11.30
N PRO A 109 0.24 10.30 11.32
CA PRO A 109 -0.38 9.80 10.11
C PRO A 109 -1.01 10.94 9.30
N GLU A 110 -0.92 10.81 7.98
CA GLU A 110 -1.69 11.59 7.02
C GLU A 110 -2.44 10.64 6.09
N TYR A 111 -3.68 11.03 5.74
CA TYR A 111 -4.62 10.22 4.96
C TYR A 111 -4.84 10.86 3.61
N LYS A 112 -4.03 10.45 2.64
CA LYS A 112 -4.02 11.07 1.30
C LYS A 112 -4.91 10.29 0.33
N THR A 113 -5.71 11.01 -0.44
CA THR A 113 -6.56 10.40 -1.47
C THR A 113 -5.72 9.99 -2.68
N PHE A 114 -5.83 8.72 -3.09
CA PHE A 114 -5.26 8.22 -4.32
C PHE A 114 -6.18 8.59 -5.48
N THR A 115 -5.66 9.30 -6.47
CA THR A 115 -6.45 9.84 -7.59
C THR A 115 -6.34 9.04 -8.88
N GLY A 116 -5.35 8.15 -8.98
CA GLY A 116 -5.11 7.35 -10.20
C GLY A 116 -4.47 8.11 -11.37
N TYR A 117 -4.19 9.41 -11.25
CA TYR A 117 -3.55 10.18 -12.34
C TYR A 117 -2.04 10.05 -12.36
N ASP A 118 -1.41 9.77 -11.22
CA ASP A 118 0.03 9.60 -11.13
C ASP A 118 0.44 8.18 -11.55
N ARG A 119 0.97 8.07 -12.78
CA ARG A 119 1.47 6.80 -13.34
C ARG A 119 2.77 6.31 -12.68
N THR A 120 3.47 7.16 -11.93
CA THR A 120 4.65 6.79 -11.15
C THR A 120 4.31 6.25 -9.77
N ASN A 121 3.04 6.32 -9.40
CA ASN A 121 2.48 5.77 -8.17
C ASN A 121 3.19 6.26 -6.88
N GLN A 122 3.55 7.56 -6.84
CA GLN A 122 4.33 8.14 -5.73
C GLN A 122 3.64 7.95 -4.37
N LEU A 123 2.32 8.08 -4.31
CA LEU A 123 1.57 7.86 -3.06
C LEU A 123 1.63 6.40 -2.61
N LEU A 124 1.59 5.44 -3.54
CA LEU A 124 1.76 4.01 -3.21
C LEU A 124 3.19 3.70 -2.77
N ARG A 125 4.19 4.34 -3.38
CA ARG A 125 5.58 4.25 -2.91
C ARG A 125 5.72 4.77 -1.48
N ALA A 126 5.11 5.93 -1.18
CA ALA A 126 5.18 6.54 0.14
C ALA A 126 4.51 5.68 1.23
N THR A 127 3.29 5.17 0.98
CA THR A 127 2.60 4.31 1.95
C THR A 127 3.30 2.97 2.21
N CYS A 128 4.16 2.51 1.26
CA CYS A 128 4.96 1.28 1.38
C CYS A 128 6.41 1.54 1.83
N ALA A 129 6.81 2.77 2.10
CA ALA A 129 8.20 3.15 2.39
C ALA A 129 8.62 2.73 3.80
N LEU A 130 8.91 1.44 4.00
CA LEU A 130 9.41 0.91 5.27
C LEU A 130 10.78 1.50 5.63
N PRO A 131 11.00 1.94 6.88
CA PRO A 131 12.29 2.42 7.34
C PRO A 131 13.42 1.41 7.06
N LEU A 132 14.58 1.90 6.69
CA LEU A 132 15.79 1.14 6.37
C LEU A 132 15.68 0.26 5.11
N ALA A 133 14.48 -0.13 4.70
CA ALA A 133 14.26 -0.92 3.49
C ALA A 133 13.96 -0.08 2.25
N PHE A 134 13.52 1.18 2.46
CA PHE A 134 13.17 2.13 1.41
C PHE A 134 13.81 3.50 1.68
N PRO A 135 14.07 4.31 0.64
CA PRO A 135 14.38 5.72 0.82
C PRO A 135 13.14 6.48 1.31
N LEU A 136 13.36 7.69 1.82
CA LEU A 136 12.27 8.64 2.05
C LEU A 136 11.60 8.98 0.72
N ILE A 137 10.28 8.93 0.70
CA ILE A 137 9.50 9.35 -0.48
C ILE A 137 8.96 10.75 -0.23
N TYR A 138 9.21 11.64 -1.18
CA TYR A 138 8.76 13.02 -1.09
C TYR A 138 7.47 13.23 -1.88
N LEU A 139 6.44 13.76 -1.23
CA LEU A 139 5.21 14.21 -1.86
C LEU A 139 5.10 15.72 -1.59
N ASP A 140 5.09 16.51 -2.65
CA ASP A 140 5.05 18.00 -2.58
C ASP A 140 6.10 18.59 -1.61
N GLY A 141 7.31 18.03 -1.64
CA GLY A 141 8.44 18.47 -0.81
C GLY A 141 8.43 17.96 0.64
N THR A 142 7.39 17.27 1.08
CA THR A 142 7.30 16.69 2.43
C THR A 142 7.77 15.23 2.39
N PRO A 143 8.68 14.82 3.31
CA PRO A 143 9.15 13.43 3.38
C PRO A 143 8.15 12.53 4.10
N TYR A 144 7.90 11.36 3.53
CA TYR A 144 7.00 10.35 4.08
C TYR A 144 7.66 8.99 4.20
N LEU A 145 7.15 8.21 5.14
CA LEU A 145 7.42 6.80 5.36
C LEU A 145 6.09 6.01 5.41
N ASP A 146 6.22 4.68 5.51
CA ASP A 146 5.09 3.74 5.58
C ASP A 146 4.07 4.16 6.65
N GLY A 147 2.80 4.18 6.26
CA GLY A 147 1.71 4.56 7.14
C GLY A 147 1.55 3.65 8.37
N GLY A 148 2.01 2.40 8.28
CA GLY A 148 1.97 1.45 9.39
C GLY A 148 2.85 1.81 10.58
N LEU A 149 3.69 2.84 10.47
CA LEU A 149 4.45 3.38 11.60
C LEU A 149 3.58 4.20 12.55
N SER A 150 2.60 4.93 12.02
CA SER A 150 1.78 5.86 12.80
C SER A 150 0.32 5.40 12.94
N ASP A 151 -0.25 4.76 11.90
CA ASP A 151 -1.59 4.18 11.94
C ASP A 151 -1.67 2.95 11.03
N SER A 152 -1.52 1.76 11.60
CA SER A 152 -1.44 0.51 10.86
C SER A 152 -2.81 -0.12 10.54
N ILE A 153 -3.87 0.29 11.23
CA ILE A 153 -5.24 -0.21 11.02
C ILE A 153 -6.22 0.97 11.17
N PRO A 154 -6.39 1.79 10.14
CA PRO A 154 -7.03 3.12 10.19
C PRO A 154 -8.57 3.05 10.20
N PHE A 155 -9.16 2.15 11.01
CA PHE A 155 -10.62 2.00 11.05
C PHE A 155 -11.32 3.19 11.74
N GLU A 156 -10.66 3.82 12.72
CA GLU A 156 -11.19 5.02 13.39
C GLU A 156 -11.33 6.16 12.38
N LYS A 157 -10.34 6.32 11.50
CA LYS A 157 -10.39 7.32 10.42
C LYS A 157 -11.54 7.09 9.45
N ALA A 158 -11.89 5.84 9.16
CA ALA A 158 -13.03 5.54 8.32
C ALA A 158 -14.36 6.02 8.96
N PHE A 159 -14.54 5.83 10.27
CA PHE A 159 -15.69 6.37 10.98
C PHE A 159 -15.69 7.90 11.05
N GLU A 160 -14.54 8.54 11.29
CA GLU A 160 -14.41 10.00 11.26
C GLU A 160 -14.78 10.58 9.88
N ASP A 161 -14.47 9.85 8.81
CA ASP A 161 -14.80 10.23 7.44
C ASP A 161 -16.27 9.92 7.05
N GLY A 162 -17.07 9.43 7.99
CA GLY A 162 -18.52 9.25 7.85
C GLY A 162 -18.97 7.85 7.43
N CYS A 163 -18.13 6.83 7.55
CA CYS A 163 -18.55 5.45 7.28
C CYS A 163 -19.41 4.90 8.44
N ASP A 164 -20.59 4.36 8.12
CA ASP A 164 -21.47 3.73 9.10
C ASP A 164 -21.03 2.31 9.46
N ARG A 165 -20.34 1.64 8.55
CA ARG A 165 -19.87 0.26 8.67
C ARG A 165 -18.48 0.12 8.10
N VAL A 166 -17.64 -0.64 8.77
CA VAL A 166 -16.26 -0.88 8.37
C VAL A 166 -15.96 -2.38 8.35
N ILE A 167 -15.39 -2.85 7.25
CA ILE A 167 -14.82 -4.20 7.15
C ILE A 167 -13.30 -4.06 7.33
N VAL A 168 -12.76 -4.66 8.39
CA VAL A 168 -11.32 -4.68 8.65
C VAL A 168 -10.75 -6.04 8.26
N VAL A 169 -9.85 -6.05 7.27
CA VAL A 169 -9.19 -7.27 6.81
C VAL A 169 -7.90 -7.48 7.60
N LEU A 170 -7.96 -8.29 8.65
CA LEU A 170 -6.81 -8.64 9.48
C LEU A 170 -6.03 -9.79 8.87
N THR A 171 -4.70 -9.70 8.89
CA THR A 171 -3.78 -10.70 8.31
C THR A 171 -3.15 -11.62 9.34
N ARG A 172 -3.45 -11.42 10.61
CA ARG A 172 -3.00 -12.23 11.75
C ARG A 172 -4.16 -13.05 12.31
N GLU A 173 -3.83 -14.13 12.98
CA GLU A 173 -4.80 -14.95 13.69
C GLU A 173 -5.53 -14.20 14.83
N ALA A 174 -6.69 -14.67 15.19
CA ALA A 174 -7.43 -14.10 16.32
C ALA A 174 -6.61 -14.21 17.60
N GLY A 175 -6.58 -13.11 18.38
CA GLY A 175 -5.81 -13.04 19.62
C GLY A 175 -4.32 -12.68 19.44
N TYR A 176 -3.83 -12.48 18.22
CA TYR A 176 -2.47 -12.01 18.02
C TYR A 176 -2.23 -10.66 18.69
N GLN A 177 -1.22 -10.59 19.54
CA GLN A 177 -0.72 -9.36 20.13
C GLN A 177 0.71 -9.10 19.65
N LYS A 178 0.97 -7.90 19.12
CA LYS A 178 2.30 -7.49 18.70
C LYS A 178 3.20 -7.40 19.94
N GLN A 179 4.21 -8.27 20.03
CA GLN A 179 5.22 -8.15 21.09
C GLN A 179 6.08 -6.92 20.85
N THR A 180 6.13 -6.03 21.82
CA THR A 180 7.05 -4.87 21.78
C THR A 180 8.45 -5.43 22.04
N THR A 181 9.26 -5.58 20.99
CA THR A 181 10.67 -5.94 21.14
C THR A 181 11.39 -4.78 21.84
N SER A 182 12.08 -5.08 22.95
CA SER A 182 12.83 -4.12 23.76
C SER A 182 13.94 -3.36 23.01
N SER A 183 14.29 -3.77 21.81
CA SER A 183 15.27 -3.12 20.92
C SER A 183 14.86 -1.73 20.40
N VAL A 184 13.59 -1.35 20.49
CA VAL A 184 13.14 0.00 20.08
C VAL A 184 13.29 1.03 21.19
N ARG A 185 13.53 0.59 22.46
CA ARG A 185 13.73 1.50 23.60
C ARG A 185 15.11 2.18 23.63
N THR A 186 16.05 1.77 22.77
CA THR A 186 17.44 2.28 22.82
C THR A 186 17.72 3.38 21.80
N LEU A 187 16.71 3.81 21.00
CA LEU A 187 16.83 4.85 20.00
C LEU A 187 15.88 6.07 20.24
N ALA A 188 15.41 6.24 21.48
CA ALA A 188 14.67 7.41 21.89
C ALA A 188 15.51 8.29 22.82
#